data_f25d45c0341ae383b4574a79f57a92e4
#
_entry.id   f25d45c0341ae383b4574a79f57a92e4
#
_cell.length_a   1.000
_cell.length_b   1.000
_cell.length_c   1.000
_cell.angle_alpha   90.00
_cell.angle_beta   90.00
_cell.angle_gamma   90.00
#
_symmetry.space_group_name_H-M   'P 1'
#
loop_
_entity.id
_entity.type
_entity.pdbx_description
1 polymer ?
#
loop_
_entity_poly.entity_id
_entity_poly.type
_entity_poly.pdbx_seq_one_letter_code
_entity_poly.pdbx_strand_id
1 'polypeptide(L)'
;MCIRDSFEHVGRRVTDKALRTAARTMALPDTDELLARIGSAEISAHEVLSTLYPELAAKRSEIDARRAVAGLEADQEFTRAPCCNPLPGERIVGITYRGKGVVIHAIDCPVLAEFEDSPDRWVDLQWREGQHPPAYSTNLSLTIRNDAGVLGRICSLIGGQGANISDLEFVDRKPDFYRLRVEVELRDSEHLHALLTALEAEQDVAQVGRIRDPSAHMH
;
A
#
# COMPACT_ATOMS: atom_id res chain seq x y z
N MET A 1 16.61 11.05 -4.55
CA MET A 1 15.86 12.26 -4.12
C MET A 1 16.44 12.70 -2.77
N CYS A 2 16.90 13.95 -2.61
CA CYS A 2 17.55 14.40 -1.38
C CYS A 2 16.51 14.68 -0.29
N ILE A 3 16.86 14.43 0.99
CA ILE A 3 15.98 14.73 2.14
C ILE A 3 15.52 16.20 2.13
N ARG A 4 16.39 17.12 1.69
CA ARG A 4 16.10 18.54 1.57
C ARG A 4 14.96 18.80 0.58
N ASP A 5 14.96 18.15 -0.59
CA ASP A 5 13.91 18.29 -1.60
C ASP A 5 12.56 17.78 -1.08
N SER A 6 12.57 16.71 -0.28
CA SER A 6 11.35 16.16 0.32
C SER A 6 10.74 17.10 1.36
N PHE A 7 11.55 17.81 2.15
CA PHE A 7 11.06 18.80 3.11
C PHE A 7 10.59 20.10 2.42
N GLU A 8 11.28 20.55 1.38
CA GLU A 8 10.89 21.74 0.61
C GLU A 8 9.55 21.53 -0.11
N HIS A 9 9.29 20.34 -0.63
CA HIS A 9 8.01 19.99 -1.26
C HIS A 9 6.79 20.07 -0.31
N VAL A 10 7.00 19.91 0.98
CA VAL A 10 5.93 20.07 2.00
C VAL A 10 5.98 21.46 2.68
N GLY A 11 6.72 22.42 2.11
CA GLY A 11 6.82 23.79 2.63
C GLY A 11 7.56 23.90 3.97
N ARG A 12 8.42 22.94 4.29
CA ARG A 12 9.24 22.92 5.52
C ARG A 12 10.71 22.94 5.19
N ARG A 13 11.51 23.53 6.08
CA ARG A 13 12.97 23.48 6.00
C ARG A 13 13.51 22.37 6.88
N VAL A 14 14.51 21.65 6.38
CA VAL A 14 15.29 20.72 7.20
C VAL A 14 16.00 21.52 8.29
N THR A 15 15.69 21.25 9.56
CA THR A 15 16.36 21.85 10.70
C THR A 15 17.05 20.79 11.54
N ASP A 16 18.15 21.13 12.19
CA ASP A 16 18.86 20.21 13.08
C ASP A 16 17.96 19.66 14.19
N LYS A 17 16.98 20.46 14.64
CA LYS A 17 15.99 20.03 15.62
C LYS A 17 15.08 18.95 15.07
N ALA A 18 14.62 19.07 13.82
CA ALA A 18 13.78 18.07 13.17
C ALA A 18 14.57 16.77 12.99
N LEU A 19 15.81 16.83 12.49
CA LEU A 19 16.66 15.66 12.32
C LEU A 19 16.93 14.92 13.64
N ARG A 20 17.24 15.67 14.73
CA ARG A 20 17.41 15.06 16.07
C ARG A 20 16.14 14.40 16.57
N THR A 21 14.99 15.01 16.32
CA THR A 21 13.70 14.42 16.72
C THR A 21 13.46 13.13 15.92
N ALA A 22 13.68 13.12 14.60
CA ALA A 22 13.57 11.94 13.77
C ALA A 22 14.49 10.81 14.25
N ALA A 23 15.78 11.10 14.43
CA ALA A 23 16.74 10.11 14.90
C ALA A 23 16.29 9.47 16.23
N ARG A 24 15.82 10.28 17.18
CA ARG A 24 15.32 9.80 18.47
C ARG A 24 14.06 8.93 18.32
N THR A 25 13.11 9.36 17.49
CA THR A 25 11.84 8.63 17.28
C THR A 25 12.07 7.30 16.56
N MET A 26 13.07 7.27 15.67
CA MET A 26 13.49 6.06 14.94
C MET A 26 14.52 5.22 15.71
N ALA A 27 14.75 5.52 16.99
CA ALA A 27 15.69 4.82 17.87
C ALA A 27 17.14 4.77 17.32
N LEU A 28 17.55 5.81 16.59
CA LEU A 28 18.93 5.95 16.10
C LEU A 28 19.78 6.75 17.10
N PRO A 29 21.09 6.46 17.19
CA PRO A 29 21.98 7.07 18.18
C PRO A 29 22.11 8.59 17.99
N ASP A 30 22.20 9.06 16.76
CA ASP A 30 22.37 10.48 16.43
C ASP A 30 21.87 10.82 15.00
N THR A 31 22.03 12.09 14.62
CA THR A 31 21.64 12.61 13.31
C THR A 31 22.56 12.16 12.19
N ASP A 32 23.83 11.86 12.49
CA ASP A 32 24.80 11.46 11.48
C ASP A 32 24.48 10.04 11.00
N GLU A 33 24.12 9.14 11.93
CA GLU A 33 23.63 7.81 11.60
C GLU A 33 22.32 7.87 10.79
N LEU A 34 21.37 8.74 11.15
CA LEU A 34 20.16 8.96 10.35
C LEU A 34 20.49 9.40 8.92
N LEU A 35 21.39 10.36 8.75
CA LEU A 35 21.82 10.85 7.43
C LEU A 35 22.57 9.79 6.63
N ALA A 36 23.39 8.97 7.28
CA ALA A 36 24.09 7.85 6.66
C ALA A 36 23.12 6.82 6.10
N ARG A 37 22.10 6.43 6.87
CA ARG A 37 21.07 5.48 6.44
C ARG A 37 20.14 6.03 5.35
N ILE A 38 19.90 7.34 5.36
CA ILE A 38 19.20 7.99 4.24
C ILE A 38 20.09 7.98 2.98
N GLY A 39 21.39 8.19 3.14
CA GLY A 39 22.35 8.15 2.05
C GLY A 39 22.53 6.77 1.44
N SER A 40 22.46 5.71 2.25
CA SER A 40 22.49 4.31 1.80
C SER A 40 21.13 3.78 1.30
N ALA A 41 20.09 4.63 1.32
CA ALA A 41 18.71 4.28 1.00
C ALA A 41 18.07 3.19 1.92
N GLU A 42 18.64 2.95 3.10
CA GLU A 42 18.04 2.09 4.13
C GLU A 42 16.82 2.75 4.78
N ILE A 43 16.85 4.07 4.92
CA ILE A 43 15.73 4.88 5.39
C ILE A 43 15.37 5.89 4.30
N SER A 44 14.11 5.91 3.91
CA SER A 44 13.65 6.89 2.91
C SER A 44 13.41 8.27 3.54
N ALA A 45 13.63 9.33 2.77
CA ALA A 45 13.29 10.69 3.20
C ALA A 45 11.77 10.84 3.50
N HIS A 46 10.93 10.02 2.86
CA HIS A 46 9.49 9.98 3.11
C HIS A 46 9.18 9.39 4.49
N GLU A 47 9.86 8.35 4.89
CA GLU A 47 9.73 7.71 6.21
C GLU A 47 10.09 8.68 7.35
N VAL A 48 11.16 9.46 7.16
CA VAL A 48 11.52 10.54 8.10
C VAL A 48 10.44 11.61 8.18
N LEU A 49 9.86 12.00 7.05
CA LEU A 49 8.78 12.99 6.98
C LEU A 49 7.48 12.47 7.63
N SER A 50 7.11 11.21 7.37
CA SER A 50 5.91 10.60 7.96
C SER A 50 6.02 10.45 9.47
N THR A 51 7.23 10.16 9.97
CA THR A 51 7.53 10.09 11.40
C THR A 51 7.43 11.45 12.09
N LEU A 52 7.91 12.52 11.44
CA LEU A 52 7.92 13.86 12.01
C LEU A 52 6.61 14.62 11.84
N TYR A 53 5.95 14.40 10.72
CA TYR A 53 4.78 15.17 10.28
C TYR A 53 3.73 14.25 9.64
N PRO A 54 3.07 13.38 10.41
CA PRO A 54 2.12 12.40 9.87
C PRO A 54 0.98 13.05 9.08
N GLU A 55 0.50 14.23 9.51
CA GLU A 55 -0.55 14.98 8.80
C GLU A 55 -0.11 15.46 7.42
N LEU A 56 1.15 15.90 7.29
CA LEU A 56 1.69 16.36 6.01
C LEU A 56 1.99 15.17 5.07
N ALA A 57 2.41 14.04 5.62
CA ALA A 57 2.59 12.81 4.86
C ALA A 57 1.25 12.29 4.31
N ALA A 58 0.19 12.29 5.13
CA ALA A 58 -1.16 11.92 4.71
C ALA A 58 -1.67 12.84 3.59
N LYS A 59 -1.55 14.16 3.75
CA LYS A 59 -1.97 15.14 2.73
C LYS A 59 -1.19 15.01 1.41
N ARG A 60 0.11 14.72 1.48
CA ARG A 60 0.93 14.45 0.29
C ARG A 60 0.51 13.17 -0.40
N SER A 61 0.29 12.10 0.35
CA SER A 61 -0.21 10.83 -0.17
C SER A 61 -1.56 11.00 -0.90
N GLU A 62 -2.44 11.85 -0.37
CA GLU A 62 -3.72 12.18 -1.00
C GLU A 62 -3.54 12.95 -2.32
N ILE A 63 -2.63 13.95 -2.37
CA ILE A 63 -2.32 14.70 -3.58
C ILE A 63 -1.68 13.78 -4.64
N ASP A 64 -0.75 12.93 -4.25
CA ASP A 64 -0.10 11.99 -5.14
C ASP A 64 -1.08 10.93 -5.66
N ALA A 65 -1.99 10.45 -4.81
CA ALA A 65 -3.06 9.55 -5.20
C ALA A 65 -4.02 10.19 -6.21
N ARG A 66 -4.39 11.48 -6.01
CA ARG A 66 -5.23 12.23 -6.96
C ARG A 66 -4.54 12.41 -8.32
N ARG A 67 -3.24 12.67 -8.33
CA ARG A 67 -2.45 12.79 -9.56
C ARG A 67 -2.32 11.47 -10.31
N ALA A 68 -2.40 10.35 -9.60
CA ALA A 68 -2.28 9.02 -10.17
C ALA A 68 -3.51 8.57 -10.96
N VAL A 69 -4.67 9.22 -10.79
CA VAL A 69 -5.94 8.84 -11.41
C VAL A 69 -6.43 9.93 -12.37
N ALA A 70 -6.80 9.54 -13.57
CA ALA A 70 -7.50 10.38 -14.56
C ALA A 70 -9.00 10.11 -14.50
N GLY A 71 -9.82 11.14 -14.83
CA GLY A 71 -11.29 11.05 -14.86
C GLY A 71 -11.96 11.66 -13.62
N LEU A 72 -11.21 12.02 -12.57
CA LEU A 72 -11.75 12.75 -11.41
C LEU A 72 -11.86 14.25 -11.70
N GLU A 73 -12.93 14.86 -11.22
CA GLU A 73 -13.09 16.32 -11.22
C GLU A 73 -12.14 16.99 -10.21
N ALA A 74 -11.81 18.27 -10.40
CA ALA A 74 -10.78 18.98 -9.64
C ALA A 74 -10.99 18.94 -8.11
N ASP A 75 -12.25 19.08 -7.66
CA ASP A 75 -12.60 19.15 -6.23
C ASP A 75 -13.33 17.88 -5.74
N GLN A 76 -13.39 16.83 -6.55
CA GLN A 76 -14.11 15.61 -6.21
C GLN A 76 -13.33 14.80 -5.18
N GLU A 77 -13.94 14.55 -4.03
CA GLU A 77 -13.37 13.61 -3.03
C GLU A 77 -13.39 12.20 -3.58
N PHE A 78 -12.33 11.44 -3.28
CA PHE A 78 -12.24 10.06 -3.69
C PHE A 78 -11.48 9.21 -2.67
N THR A 79 -11.78 7.92 -2.67
CA THR A 79 -11.09 6.91 -1.86
C THR A 79 -10.91 5.63 -2.67
N ARG A 80 -9.90 4.83 -2.35
CA ARG A 80 -9.80 3.47 -2.90
C ARG A 80 -10.70 2.53 -2.12
N ALA A 81 -11.41 1.66 -2.83
CA ALA A 81 -12.30 0.69 -2.23
C ALA A 81 -11.53 -0.33 -1.38
N PRO A 82 -11.80 -0.46 -0.07
CA PRO A 82 -11.12 -1.42 0.79
C PRO A 82 -11.45 -2.88 0.45
N CYS A 83 -12.60 -3.13 -0.21
CA CYS A 83 -13.02 -4.45 -0.66
C CYS A 83 -12.12 -5.08 -1.74
N CYS A 84 -11.43 -4.25 -2.54
CA CYS A 84 -10.57 -4.74 -3.63
C CYS A 84 -9.19 -4.09 -3.68
N ASN A 85 -8.97 -2.97 -2.96
CA ASN A 85 -7.68 -2.26 -2.90
C ASN A 85 -7.00 -2.13 -4.27
N PRO A 86 -7.60 -1.45 -5.26
CA PRO A 86 -7.12 -1.44 -6.63
C PRO A 86 -5.68 -0.91 -6.73
N LEU A 87 -4.88 -1.56 -7.58
CA LEU A 87 -3.47 -1.24 -7.79
C LEU A 87 -3.26 -0.58 -9.17
N PRO A 88 -2.24 0.28 -9.31
CA PRO A 88 -1.81 0.76 -10.63
C PRO A 88 -1.58 -0.40 -11.61
N GLY A 89 -1.96 -0.20 -12.87
CA GLY A 89 -1.93 -1.25 -13.91
C GLY A 89 -3.20 -2.09 -14.00
N GLU A 90 -4.07 -2.07 -12.98
CA GLU A 90 -5.40 -2.68 -13.09
C GLU A 90 -6.39 -1.75 -13.79
N ARG A 91 -7.39 -2.31 -14.45
CA ARG A 91 -8.54 -1.51 -14.93
C ARG A 91 -9.38 -1.09 -13.73
N ILE A 92 -9.69 0.20 -13.65
CA ILE A 92 -10.44 0.77 -12.53
C ILE A 92 -11.70 1.48 -13.01
N VAL A 93 -12.64 1.63 -12.09
CA VAL A 93 -13.87 2.38 -12.25
C VAL A 93 -14.21 3.07 -10.94
N GLY A 94 -14.84 4.24 -11.01
CA GLY A 94 -15.36 4.95 -9.86
C GLY A 94 -16.84 4.69 -9.66
N ILE A 95 -17.27 4.58 -8.41
CA ILE A 95 -18.69 4.60 -8.03
C ILE A 95 -18.92 5.81 -7.14
N THR A 96 -19.90 6.65 -7.52
CA THR A 96 -20.27 7.82 -6.73
C THR A 96 -21.13 7.41 -5.54
N TYR A 97 -20.70 7.79 -4.34
CA TYR A 97 -21.45 7.61 -3.09
C TYR A 97 -21.89 8.96 -2.54
N ARG A 98 -23.15 9.08 -2.13
CA ARG A 98 -23.66 10.32 -1.53
C ARG A 98 -22.90 10.64 -0.25
N GLY A 99 -22.32 11.83 -0.18
CA GLY A 99 -21.58 12.32 0.99
C GLY A 99 -20.19 11.71 1.21
N LYS A 100 -19.70 10.86 0.28
CA LYS A 100 -18.38 10.23 0.38
C LYS A 100 -17.52 10.42 -0.89
N GLY A 101 -18.08 11.07 -1.92
CA GLY A 101 -17.37 11.26 -3.19
C GLY A 101 -17.33 9.99 -4.05
N VAL A 102 -16.23 9.79 -4.76
CA VAL A 102 -16.01 8.65 -5.65
C VAL A 102 -15.17 7.57 -4.95
N VAL A 103 -15.68 6.35 -4.97
CA VAL A 103 -14.93 5.17 -4.50
C VAL A 103 -14.38 4.42 -5.71
N ILE A 104 -13.06 4.24 -5.76
CA ILE A 104 -12.35 3.62 -6.87
C ILE A 104 -12.29 2.11 -6.65
N HIS A 105 -12.86 1.34 -7.57
CA HIS A 105 -12.85 -0.12 -7.59
C HIS A 105 -12.00 -0.66 -8.73
N ALA A 106 -11.46 -1.85 -8.56
CA ALA A 106 -10.99 -2.66 -9.69
C ALA A 106 -12.22 -3.13 -10.48
N ILE A 107 -12.12 -3.17 -11.83
CA ILE A 107 -13.27 -3.47 -12.71
C ILE A 107 -13.88 -4.85 -12.48
N ASP A 108 -13.13 -5.77 -11.92
CA ASP A 108 -13.54 -7.14 -11.59
C ASP A 108 -13.95 -7.29 -10.11
N CYS A 109 -14.19 -6.18 -9.40
CA CYS A 109 -14.65 -6.21 -8.01
C CYS A 109 -16.10 -6.73 -7.93
N PRO A 110 -16.38 -7.77 -7.13
CA PRO A 110 -17.73 -8.34 -7.03
C PRO A 110 -18.77 -7.36 -6.49
N VAL A 111 -18.36 -6.33 -5.73
CA VAL A 111 -19.25 -5.28 -5.22
C VAL A 111 -19.90 -4.46 -6.34
N LEU A 112 -19.28 -4.39 -7.51
CA LEU A 112 -19.80 -3.64 -8.65
C LEU A 112 -21.14 -4.19 -9.16
N ALA A 113 -21.44 -5.46 -8.93
CA ALA A 113 -22.73 -6.06 -9.27
C ALA A 113 -23.92 -5.35 -8.59
N GLU A 114 -23.71 -4.74 -7.42
CA GLU A 114 -24.76 -3.98 -6.71
C GLU A 114 -25.14 -2.66 -7.41
N PHE A 115 -24.34 -2.22 -8.37
CA PHE A 115 -24.50 -0.94 -9.08
C PHE A 115 -24.87 -1.09 -10.55
N GLU A 116 -25.12 -2.31 -11.04
CA GLU A 116 -25.48 -2.56 -12.44
C GLU A 116 -26.73 -1.77 -12.88
N ASP A 117 -27.71 -1.64 -11.97
CA ASP A 117 -28.95 -0.89 -12.22
C ASP A 117 -28.82 0.62 -11.99
N SER A 118 -27.63 1.14 -11.73
CA SER A 118 -27.40 2.55 -11.39
C SER A 118 -26.28 3.17 -12.26
N PRO A 119 -26.47 3.27 -13.59
CA PRO A 119 -25.43 3.73 -14.51
C PRO A 119 -24.96 5.17 -14.26
N ASP A 120 -25.82 6.01 -13.70
CA ASP A 120 -25.54 7.39 -13.31
C ASP A 120 -24.50 7.55 -12.19
N ARG A 121 -24.21 6.48 -11.47
CA ARG A 121 -23.22 6.45 -10.39
C ARG A 121 -21.83 6.06 -10.86
N TRP A 122 -21.70 5.58 -12.09
CA TRP A 122 -20.43 5.10 -12.62
C TRP A 122 -19.60 6.25 -13.16
N VAL A 123 -18.31 6.26 -12.83
CA VAL A 123 -17.33 7.24 -13.29
C VAL A 123 -16.21 6.48 -14.00
N ASP A 124 -15.95 6.85 -15.26
CA ASP A 124 -14.82 6.25 -16.01
C ASP A 124 -13.51 6.81 -15.49
N LEU A 125 -12.67 5.91 -15.00
CA LEU A 125 -11.38 6.23 -14.39
C LEU A 125 -10.25 5.39 -14.97
N GLN A 126 -9.07 5.99 -15.02
CA GLN A 126 -7.86 5.32 -15.49
C GLN A 126 -6.65 5.71 -14.63
N TRP A 127 -5.71 4.78 -14.45
CA TRP A 127 -4.42 5.12 -13.89
C TRP A 127 -3.60 5.94 -14.88
N ARG A 128 -2.94 6.99 -14.39
CA ARG A 128 -1.99 7.78 -15.19
C ARG A 128 -0.62 7.13 -15.11
N GLU A 129 0.06 7.00 -16.25
CA GLU A 129 1.41 6.47 -16.29
C GLU A 129 2.41 7.34 -15.51
N GLY A 130 3.28 6.69 -14.74
CA GLY A 130 4.43 7.33 -14.09
C GLY A 130 4.12 8.28 -12.92
N GLN A 131 2.86 8.42 -12.50
CA GLN A 131 2.47 9.31 -11.41
C GLN A 131 1.83 8.54 -10.25
N HIS A 132 2.56 7.58 -9.70
CA HIS A 132 2.04 6.74 -8.62
C HIS A 132 2.73 7.05 -7.29
N PRO A 133 2.02 6.97 -6.15
CA PRO A 133 2.64 6.86 -4.84
C PRO A 133 3.65 5.71 -4.80
N PRO A 134 4.65 5.79 -3.92
CA PRO A 134 5.71 4.78 -3.86
C PRO A 134 5.23 3.38 -3.50
N ALA A 135 4.07 3.27 -2.81
CA ALA A 135 3.51 1.99 -2.40
C ALA A 135 1.98 2.02 -2.28
N TYR A 136 1.38 0.88 -2.53
CA TYR A 136 -0.05 0.61 -2.37
C TYR A 136 -0.24 -0.64 -1.53
N SER A 137 -1.06 -0.58 -0.48
CA SER A 137 -1.38 -1.74 0.33
C SER A 137 -2.41 -2.64 -0.35
N THR A 138 -2.21 -3.94 -0.22
CA THR A 138 -3.21 -4.98 -0.56
C THR A 138 -3.11 -6.15 0.39
N ASN A 139 -4.20 -6.92 0.52
CA ASN A 139 -4.25 -8.07 1.42
C ASN A 139 -4.09 -9.38 0.64
N LEU A 140 -3.24 -10.26 1.16
CA LEU A 140 -3.03 -11.60 0.68
C LEU A 140 -3.53 -12.63 1.70
N SER A 141 -4.13 -13.72 1.22
CA SER A 141 -4.37 -14.92 2.01
C SER A 141 -3.27 -15.92 1.67
N LEU A 142 -2.56 -16.39 2.70
CA LEU A 142 -1.56 -17.44 2.57
C LEU A 142 -1.92 -18.62 3.45
N THR A 143 -1.83 -19.82 2.90
CA THR A 143 -1.86 -21.08 3.67
C THR A 143 -0.46 -21.70 3.59
N ILE A 144 0.25 -21.73 4.71
CA ILE A 144 1.63 -22.22 4.80
C ILE A 144 1.73 -23.41 5.74
N ARG A 145 2.73 -24.27 5.54
CA ARG A 145 3.03 -25.36 6.46
C ARG A 145 3.42 -24.84 7.84
N ASN A 146 2.97 -25.56 8.87
CA ASN A 146 3.32 -25.27 10.25
C ASN A 146 4.60 -26.00 10.65
N ASP A 147 5.72 -25.66 10.02
CA ASP A 147 7.05 -26.17 10.34
C ASP A 147 7.98 -25.06 10.82
N ALA A 148 8.99 -25.41 11.60
CA ALA A 148 9.95 -24.44 12.12
C ALA A 148 10.68 -23.70 11.00
N GLY A 149 10.67 -22.35 11.06
CA GLY A 149 11.34 -21.48 10.11
C GLY A 149 10.56 -21.17 8.84
N VAL A 150 9.44 -21.83 8.55
CA VAL A 150 8.63 -21.58 7.34
C VAL A 150 8.18 -20.12 7.27
N LEU A 151 7.56 -19.60 8.32
CA LEU A 151 7.12 -18.21 8.36
C LEU A 151 8.27 -17.23 8.09
N GLY A 152 9.44 -17.47 8.67
CA GLY A 152 10.63 -16.63 8.45
C GLY A 152 11.09 -16.64 6.99
N ARG A 153 11.09 -17.81 6.32
CA ARG A 153 11.40 -17.90 4.87
C ARG A 153 10.41 -17.15 4.03
N ILE A 154 9.11 -17.28 4.31
CA ILE A 154 8.05 -16.57 3.58
C ILE A 154 8.19 -15.05 3.74
N CYS A 155 8.40 -14.55 4.96
CA CYS A 155 8.64 -13.12 5.19
C CYS A 155 9.90 -12.63 4.45
N SER A 156 10.99 -13.41 4.46
CA SER A 156 12.23 -13.09 3.73
C SER A 156 12.01 -13.09 2.21
N LEU A 157 11.19 -14.01 1.68
CA LEU A 157 10.84 -14.05 0.27
C LEU A 157 10.06 -12.81 -0.13
N ILE A 158 9.04 -12.41 0.65
CA ILE A 158 8.24 -11.19 0.40
C ILE A 158 9.16 -9.97 0.36
N GLY A 159 10.03 -9.80 1.36
CA GLY A 159 11.01 -8.72 1.39
C GLY A 159 12.01 -8.77 0.23
N GLY A 160 12.46 -9.97 -0.15
CA GLY A 160 13.36 -10.20 -1.29
C GLY A 160 12.74 -9.83 -2.64
N GLN A 161 11.41 -9.89 -2.77
CA GLN A 161 10.69 -9.37 -3.93
C GLN A 161 10.51 -7.84 -3.91
N GLY A 162 10.96 -7.17 -2.86
CA GLY A 162 10.85 -5.71 -2.70
C GLY A 162 9.48 -5.24 -2.20
N ALA A 163 8.68 -6.15 -1.65
CA ALA A 163 7.43 -5.84 -0.97
C ALA A 163 7.67 -5.66 0.54
N ASN A 164 6.97 -4.71 1.15
CA ASN A 164 6.98 -4.53 2.61
C ASN A 164 5.74 -5.21 3.22
N ILE A 165 5.90 -5.84 4.38
CA ILE A 165 4.78 -6.38 5.18
C ILE A 165 4.38 -5.30 6.17
N SER A 166 3.17 -4.74 6.04
CA SER A 166 2.62 -3.75 6.96
C SER A 166 1.81 -4.38 8.10
N ASP A 167 1.16 -5.52 7.84
CA ASP A 167 0.43 -6.28 8.86
C ASP A 167 0.44 -7.78 8.56
N LEU A 168 0.38 -8.60 9.63
CA LEU A 168 0.31 -10.05 9.55
C LEU A 168 -0.57 -10.61 10.65
N GLU A 169 -1.66 -11.27 10.25
CA GLU A 169 -2.64 -11.88 11.14
C GLU A 169 -2.75 -13.39 10.89
N PHE A 170 -2.78 -14.18 11.98
CA PHE A 170 -3.11 -15.60 11.92
C PHE A 170 -4.63 -15.74 11.95
N VAL A 171 -5.23 -16.07 10.81
CA VAL A 171 -6.66 -16.29 10.66
C VAL A 171 -7.08 -17.67 11.20
N ASP A 172 -6.23 -18.69 10.96
CA ASP A 172 -6.48 -20.06 11.41
C ASP A 172 -5.14 -20.76 11.73
N ARG A 173 -5.12 -21.55 12.80
CA ARG A 173 -3.93 -22.28 13.27
C ARG A 173 -4.28 -23.76 13.42
N LYS A 174 -3.89 -24.55 12.44
CA LYS A 174 -4.02 -26.02 12.46
C LYS A 174 -2.67 -26.68 12.75
N PRO A 175 -2.65 -27.94 13.19
CA PRO A 175 -1.38 -28.64 13.44
C PRO A 175 -0.43 -28.65 12.25
N ASP A 176 -0.96 -28.84 11.02
CA ASP A 176 -0.16 -28.99 9.81
C ASP A 176 -0.03 -27.70 9.00
N PHE A 177 -0.96 -26.76 9.14
CA PHE A 177 -1.01 -25.53 8.34
C PHE A 177 -1.47 -24.32 9.14
N TYR A 178 -0.88 -23.16 8.82
CA TYR A 178 -1.38 -21.85 9.23
C TYR A 178 -2.02 -21.14 8.04
N ARG A 179 -3.19 -20.52 8.28
CA ARG A 179 -3.77 -19.55 7.36
C ARG A 179 -3.50 -18.15 7.87
N LEU A 180 -2.87 -17.34 7.03
CA LEU A 180 -2.47 -15.98 7.33
C LEU A 180 -3.24 -15.02 6.44
N ARG A 181 -3.54 -13.85 6.99
CA ARG A 181 -3.79 -12.62 6.24
C ARG A 181 -2.53 -11.78 6.34
N VAL A 182 -2.01 -11.36 5.22
CA VAL A 182 -0.80 -10.52 5.16
C VAL A 182 -1.12 -9.28 4.36
N GLU A 183 -0.99 -8.11 4.98
CA GLU A 183 -1.04 -6.84 4.26
C GLU A 183 0.35 -6.53 3.74
N VAL A 184 0.44 -6.33 2.43
CA VAL A 184 1.69 -6.03 1.75
C VAL A 184 1.60 -4.71 1.00
N GLU A 185 2.70 -3.96 1.01
CA GLU A 185 2.87 -2.75 0.22
C GLU A 185 3.60 -3.08 -1.08
N LEU A 186 2.98 -2.70 -2.19
CA LEU A 186 3.39 -3.00 -3.55
C LEU A 186 3.39 -1.73 -4.41
N ARG A 187 4.13 -1.75 -5.51
CA ARG A 187 4.16 -0.63 -6.47
C ARG A 187 2.96 -0.63 -7.39
N ASP A 188 2.60 -1.79 -7.94
CA ASP A 188 1.63 -1.96 -9.01
C ASP A 188 1.15 -3.42 -9.12
N SER A 189 0.30 -3.69 -10.09
CA SER A 189 -0.25 -5.03 -10.36
C SER A 189 0.81 -6.01 -10.90
N GLU A 190 1.83 -5.56 -11.62
CA GLU A 190 2.93 -6.41 -12.09
C GLU A 190 3.78 -6.89 -10.92
N HIS A 191 4.06 -6.00 -9.95
CA HIS A 191 4.75 -6.36 -8.72
C HIS A 191 3.94 -7.38 -7.90
N LEU A 192 2.61 -7.21 -7.81
CA LEU A 192 1.73 -8.20 -7.17
C LEU A 192 1.83 -9.56 -7.87
N HIS A 193 1.77 -9.58 -9.20
CA HIS A 193 1.84 -10.82 -9.96
C HIS A 193 3.18 -11.55 -9.76
N ALA A 194 4.29 -10.82 -9.79
CA ALA A 194 5.62 -11.36 -9.51
C ALA A 194 5.71 -11.96 -8.09
N LEU A 195 5.18 -11.25 -7.08
CA LEU A 195 5.14 -11.73 -5.71
C LEU A 195 4.29 -13.00 -5.57
N LEU A 196 3.09 -13.04 -6.14
CA LEU A 196 2.22 -14.22 -6.09
C LEU A 196 2.89 -15.42 -6.76
N THR A 197 3.51 -15.23 -7.92
CA THR A 197 4.24 -16.29 -8.62
C THR A 197 5.41 -16.83 -7.80
N ALA A 198 6.16 -15.96 -7.11
CA ALA A 198 7.24 -16.38 -6.25
C ALA A 198 6.75 -17.16 -5.03
N LEU A 199 5.63 -16.75 -4.44
CA LEU A 199 4.99 -17.44 -3.31
C LEU A 199 4.39 -18.78 -3.73
N GLU A 200 3.78 -18.89 -4.91
CA GLU A 200 3.24 -20.14 -5.46
C GLU A 200 4.34 -21.17 -5.74
N ALA A 201 5.53 -20.71 -6.09
CA ALA A 201 6.69 -21.58 -6.34
C ALA A 201 7.33 -22.13 -5.06
N GLU A 202 7.00 -21.56 -3.90
CA GLU A 202 7.58 -21.98 -2.60
C GLU A 202 6.88 -23.25 -2.11
N GLN A 203 7.68 -24.31 -1.84
CA GLN A 203 7.17 -25.65 -1.49
C GLN A 203 6.35 -25.70 -0.18
N ASP A 204 6.59 -24.74 0.72
CA ASP A 204 5.90 -24.66 2.00
C ASP A 204 4.61 -23.83 1.92
N VAL A 205 4.28 -23.26 0.76
CA VAL A 205 3.02 -22.55 0.48
C VAL A 205 2.04 -23.51 -0.17
N ALA A 206 0.96 -23.84 0.54
CA ALA A 206 -0.10 -24.69 0.01
C ALA A 206 -1.11 -23.91 -0.83
N GLN A 207 -1.32 -22.63 -0.51
CA GLN A 207 -2.21 -21.75 -1.24
C GLN A 207 -1.83 -20.29 -0.98
N VAL A 208 -1.88 -19.47 -2.04
CA VAL A 208 -1.77 -18.01 -1.94
C VAL A 208 -2.78 -17.37 -2.88
N GLY A 209 -3.26 -16.19 -2.52
CA GLY A 209 -4.13 -15.41 -3.36
C GLY A 209 -4.41 -14.04 -2.75
N ARG A 210 -4.81 -13.10 -3.61
CA ARG A 210 -5.25 -11.78 -3.15
C ARG A 210 -6.62 -11.88 -2.51
N ILE A 211 -6.80 -11.22 -1.37
CA ILE A 211 -8.10 -11.10 -0.72
C ILE A 211 -8.89 -9.99 -1.40
N ARG A 212 -10.11 -10.33 -1.83
CA ARG A 212 -11.16 -9.39 -2.20
C ARG A 212 -12.34 -9.64 -1.29
N ASP A 213 -12.59 -8.73 -0.37
CA ASP A 213 -13.59 -8.91 0.67
C ASP A 213 -14.79 -7.97 0.42
N PRO A 214 -15.88 -8.47 -0.17
CA PRO A 214 -17.07 -7.66 -0.42
C PRO A 214 -17.67 -7.07 0.85
N SER A 215 -17.46 -7.69 2.02
CA SER A 215 -17.98 -7.19 3.29
C SER A 215 -17.21 -5.95 3.81
N ALA A 216 -16.01 -5.72 3.31
CA ALA A 216 -15.19 -4.55 3.63
C ALA A 216 -15.57 -3.30 2.81
N HIS A 217 -16.59 -3.36 1.92
CA HIS A 217 -17.01 -2.18 1.19
C HIS A 217 -17.69 -1.17 2.14
N MET A 218 -17.56 0.10 1.82
CA MET A 218 -18.05 1.19 2.66
C MET A 218 -19.57 1.27 2.62
N HIS A 219 -20.21 0.98 3.74
CA HIS A 219 -21.63 1.26 3.96
C HIS A 219 -21.92 2.76 4.11
#